data_cfc546fda58d465fb08a12faa546bf9a
#
_entry.id   cfc546fda58d465fb08a12faa546bf9a
#
_cell.length_a   1.000
_cell.length_b   1.000
_cell.length_c   1.000
_cell.angle_alpha   90.00
_cell.angle_beta   90.00
_cell.angle_gamma   90.00
#
_symmetry.space_group_name_H-M   'P 1'
#
loop_
_entity.id
_entity.type
_entity.pdbx_description
1 polymer ?
#
loop_
_entity_poly.entity_id
_entity_poly.type
_entity_poly.pdbx_seq_one_letter_code
_entity_poly.pdbx_strand_id
1 'polypeptide(L)'
;SHPVAAAVALENLRIIEDENIIGHVKNDIAPYLRKEWEGLCKHPLVGEAKIVGMMGSIALTPNKEKRSPFESDAGKVGYICRERCFANNLIMRHVGDRMIISPPLIITKSDIDILIKRAKKALDETFEKLMNEGLIS
;
A
#
# COMPACT_ATOMS: atom_id res chain seq x y z
N SER A 1 -15.08 12.35 28.47
CA SER A 1 -13.81 12.96 28.04
C SER A 1 -12.67 12.42 28.89
N HIS A 2 -11.52 12.10 28.28
CA HIS A 2 -10.34 11.58 28.96
C HIS A 2 -9.24 12.65 28.91
N PRO A 3 -8.93 13.33 30.02
CA PRO A 3 -8.05 14.51 30.00
C PRO A 3 -6.61 14.16 29.54
N VAL A 4 -6.10 12.99 29.90
CA VAL A 4 -4.78 12.54 29.46
C VAL A 4 -4.74 12.33 27.92
N ALA A 5 -5.78 11.72 27.35
CA ALA A 5 -5.87 11.55 25.90
C ALA A 5 -5.95 12.90 25.17
N ALA A 6 -6.66 13.87 25.74
CA ALA A 6 -6.73 15.22 25.20
C ALA A 6 -5.36 15.92 25.24
N ALA A 7 -4.61 15.80 26.35
CA ALA A 7 -3.27 16.36 26.47
C ALA A 7 -2.29 15.76 25.45
N VAL A 8 -2.32 14.43 25.27
CA VAL A 8 -1.50 13.74 24.26
C VAL A 8 -1.85 14.18 22.84
N ALA A 9 -3.15 14.35 22.54
CA ALA A 9 -3.60 14.83 21.24
C ALA A 9 -3.10 16.26 20.94
N LEU A 10 -3.18 17.17 21.92
CA LEU A 10 -2.68 18.53 21.79
C LEU A 10 -1.16 18.56 21.56
N GLU A 11 -0.41 17.75 22.31
CA GLU A 11 1.04 17.66 22.13
C GLU A 11 1.41 17.09 20.75
N ASN A 12 0.67 16.08 20.28
CA ASN A 12 0.88 15.55 18.93
C ASN A 12 0.63 16.61 17.83
N LEU A 13 -0.41 17.43 17.97
CA LEU A 13 -0.67 18.55 17.04
C LEU A 13 0.47 19.57 17.07
N ARG A 14 0.97 19.91 18.28
CA ARG A 14 2.10 20.83 18.44
C ARG A 14 3.35 20.31 17.74
N ILE A 15 3.70 19.03 17.91
CA ILE A 15 4.83 18.40 17.22
C ILE A 15 4.65 18.48 15.70
N ILE A 16 3.47 18.18 15.17
CA ILE A 16 3.19 18.25 13.75
C ILE A 16 3.44 19.66 13.19
N GLU A 17 3.07 20.71 13.95
CA GLU A 17 3.29 22.10 13.58
C GLU A 17 4.75 22.51 13.72
N ASP A 18 5.35 22.31 14.89
CA ASP A 18 6.73 22.73 15.23
C ASP A 18 7.77 22.09 14.30
N GLU A 19 7.59 20.81 13.96
CA GLU A 19 8.48 20.08 13.07
C GLU A 19 8.10 20.21 11.58
N ASN A 20 7.05 21.01 11.26
CA ASN A 20 6.55 21.18 9.90
C ASN A 20 6.34 19.87 9.14
N ILE A 21 5.81 18.85 9.82
CA ILE A 21 5.65 17.48 9.27
C ILE A 21 4.78 17.49 8.01
N ILE A 22 3.68 18.27 8.00
CA ILE A 22 2.78 18.37 6.85
C ILE A 22 3.50 18.98 5.63
N GLY A 23 4.31 20.01 5.87
CA GLY A 23 5.10 20.65 4.81
C GLY A 23 6.13 19.68 4.21
N HIS A 24 6.83 18.93 5.06
CA HIS A 24 7.76 17.89 4.64
C HIS A 24 7.07 16.78 3.83
N VAL A 25 5.96 16.26 4.33
CA VAL A 25 5.16 15.25 3.61
C VAL A 25 4.72 15.78 2.24
N LYS A 26 4.13 16.97 2.19
CA LYS A 26 3.60 17.56 0.95
C LYS A 26 4.67 17.78 -0.12
N ASN A 27 5.83 18.27 0.28
CA ASN A 27 6.84 18.76 -0.66
C ASN A 27 7.92 17.72 -1.00
N ASP A 28 8.14 16.72 -0.16
CA ASP A 28 9.23 15.76 -0.32
C ASP A 28 8.76 14.30 -0.33
N ILE A 29 8.07 13.86 0.71
CA ILE A 29 7.74 12.43 0.89
C ILE A 29 6.61 11.96 -0.03
N ALA A 30 5.49 12.69 -0.09
CA ALA A 30 4.34 12.26 -0.90
C ALA A 30 4.63 12.25 -2.41
N PRO A 31 5.36 13.21 -3.00
CA PRO A 31 5.77 13.11 -4.40
C PRO A 31 6.66 11.90 -4.69
N TYR A 32 7.63 11.60 -3.80
CA TYR A 32 8.49 10.44 -3.93
C TYR A 32 7.71 9.13 -3.83
N LEU A 33 6.90 8.99 -2.78
CA LEU A 33 6.06 7.82 -2.58
C LEU A 33 5.10 7.60 -3.76
N ARG A 34 4.50 8.68 -4.30
CA ARG A 34 3.64 8.59 -5.47
C ARG A 34 4.34 7.98 -6.67
N LYS A 35 5.52 8.49 -7.00
CA LYS A 35 6.31 7.99 -8.14
C LYS A 35 6.60 6.50 -8.01
N GLU A 36 7.09 6.08 -6.85
CA GLU A 36 7.45 4.69 -6.61
C GLU A 36 6.21 3.77 -6.54
N TRP A 37 5.12 4.25 -5.94
CA TRP A 37 3.86 3.51 -5.82
C TRP A 37 3.18 3.29 -7.16
N GLU A 38 3.06 4.34 -7.97
CA GLU A 38 2.49 4.26 -9.32
C GLU A 38 3.34 3.35 -10.23
N GLY A 39 4.64 3.25 -9.98
CA GLY A 39 5.55 2.32 -10.64
C GLY A 39 5.16 0.84 -10.47
N LEU A 40 4.39 0.48 -9.43
CA LEU A 40 3.86 -0.87 -9.24
C LEU A 40 2.84 -1.27 -10.31
N CYS A 41 2.27 -0.31 -11.06
CA CYS A 41 1.42 -0.60 -12.22
C CYS A 41 2.14 -1.39 -13.32
N LYS A 42 3.48 -1.48 -13.30
CA LYS A 42 4.23 -2.30 -14.25
C LYS A 42 4.05 -3.80 -14.00
N HIS A 43 3.70 -4.19 -12.78
CA HIS A 43 3.48 -5.59 -12.42
C HIS A 43 2.22 -6.14 -13.09
N PRO A 44 2.23 -7.39 -13.65
CA PRO A 44 1.11 -7.96 -14.40
C PRO A 44 -0.20 -8.06 -13.58
N LEU A 45 -0.10 -8.33 -12.27
CA LEU A 45 -1.24 -8.45 -11.37
C LEU A 45 -1.86 -7.09 -10.98
N VAL A 46 -1.21 -5.96 -11.27
CA VAL A 46 -1.67 -4.62 -10.86
C VAL A 46 -2.40 -3.91 -12.00
N GLY A 47 -3.72 -3.81 -11.90
CA GLY A 47 -4.55 -3.07 -12.86
C GLY A 47 -4.55 -1.57 -12.62
N GLU A 48 -4.40 -1.15 -11.38
CA GLU A 48 -4.37 0.26 -11.00
C GLU A 48 -3.54 0.45 -9.72
N ALA A 49 -2.71 1.48 -9.66
CA ALA A 49 -2.09 1.97 -8.44
C ALA A 49 -2.38 3.46 -8.30
N LYS A 50 -3.06 3.83 -7.23
CA LYS A 50 -3.40 5.23 -6.91
C LYS A 50 -2.91 5.59 -5.53
N ILE A 51 -2.54 6.85 -5.36
CA ILE A 51 -2.13 7.38 -4.07
C ILE A 51 -2.51 8.85 -3.96
N VAL A 52 -2.99 9.24 -2.79
CA VAL A 52 -3.27 10.64 -2.43
C VAL A 52 -2.57 10.93 -1.11
N GLY A 53 -1.61 11.83 -1.15
CA GLY A 53 -0.73 12.08 0.01
C GLY A 53 -0.02 10.78 0.43
N MET A 54 -0.33 10.30 1.63
CA MET A 54 0.25 9.09 2.22
C MET A 54 -0.68 7.87 2.15
N MET A 55 -1.89 8.00 1.57
CA MET A 55 -2.82 6.88 1.43
C MET A 55 -2.80 6.33 0.01
N GLY A 56 -2.37 5.09 -0.15
CA GLY A 56 -2.27 4.42 -1.44
C GLY A 56 -3.11 3.17 -1.55
N SER A 57 -3.55 2.86 -2.76
CA SER A 57 -4.21 1.60 -3.08
C SER A 57 -3.70 1.00 -4.37
N ILE A 58 -3.66 -0.34 -4.45
CA ILE A 58 -3.47 -1.13 -5.67
C ILE A 58 -4.71 -1.98 -5.89
N ALA A 59 -5.26 -1.95 -7.10
CA ALA A 59 -6.28 -2.90 -7.51
C ALA A 59 -5.61 -4.09 -8.19
N LEU A 60 -5.85 -5.29 -7.65
CA LEU A 60 -5.40 -6.53 -8.26
C LEU A 60 -6.40 -6.96 -9.34
N THR A 61 -5.91 -7.51 -10.44
CA THR A 61 -6.74 -7.98 -11.56
C THR A 61 -6.07 -9.14 -12.28
N PRO A 62 -6.84 -10.11 -12.77
CA PRO A 62 -6.30 -11.19 -13.62
C PRO A 62 -5.94 -10.69 -15.03
N ASN A 63 -6.55 -9.59 -15.47
CA ASN A 63 -6.33 -9.02 -16.80
C ASN A 63 -6.35 -7.50 -16.75
N LYS A 64 -5.20 -6.90 -17.02
CA LYS A 64 -4.99 -5.43 -16.95
C LYS A 64 -5.75 -4.66 -18.00
N GLU A 65 -5.92 -5.22 -19.21
CA GLU A 65 -6.59 -4.55 -20.30
C GLU A 65 -8.11 -4.46 -20.05
N LYS A 66 -8.69 -5.58 -19.62
CA LYS A 66 -10.12 -5.66 -19.31
C LYS A 66 -10.48 -5.12 -17.94
N ARG A 67 -9.51 -5.03 -17.03
CA ARG A 67 -9.71 -4.71 -15.61
C ARG A 67 -10.81 -5.55 -14.97
N SER A 68 -10.90 -6.82 -15.40
CA SER A 68 -11.93 -7.74 -14.92
C SER A 68 -11.68 -8.12 -13.46
N PRO A 69 -12.72 -8.44 -12.69
CA PRO A 69 -12.57 -9.08 -11.40
C PRO A 69 -12.04 -10.51 -11.57
N PHE A 70 -11.53 -11.09 -10.49
CA PHE A 70 -11.20 -12.51 -10.45
C PHE A 70 -12.45 -13.37 -10.43
N GLU A 71 -12.40 -14.53 -11.08
CA GLU A 71 -13.45 -15.57 -11.07
C GLU A 71 -13.35 -16.41 -9.78
N SER A 72 -13.16 -15.79 -8.64
CA SER A 72 -13.06 -16.42 -7.33
C SER A 72 -13.89 -15.65 -6.32
N ASP A 73 -14.02 -16.19 -5.09
CA ASP A 73 -14.66 -15.48 -4.00
C ASP A 73 -14.07 -14.09 -3.81
N ALA A 74 -14.94 -13.09 -3.66
CA ALA A 74 -14.53 -11.70 -3.53
C ALA A 74 -13.53 -11.50 -2.37
N GLY A 75 -12.38 -10.94 -2.67
CA GLY A 75 -11.31 -10.69 -1.71
C GLY A 75 -10.38 -11.88 -1.44
N LYS A 76 -10.57 -13.03 -2.09
CA LYS A 76 -9.66 -14.18 -1.96
C LYS A 76 -8.25 -13.83 -2.39
N VAL A 77 -8.09 -13.16 -3.53
CA VAL A 77 -6.78 -12.75 -4.04
C VAL A 77 -6.15 -11.68 -3.18
N GLY A 78 -6.94 -10.71 -2.72
CA GLY A 78 -6.49 -9.69 -1.76
C GLY A 78 -5.99 -10.32 -0.46
N TYR A 79 -6.68 -11.33 0.06
CA TYR A 79 -6.24 -12.08 1.23
C TYR A 79 -4.90 -12.80 0.98
N ILE A 80 -4.76 -13.52 -0.14
CA ILE A 80 -3.51 -14.19 -0.52
C ILE A 80 -2.35 -13.18 -0.60
N CYS A 81 -2.56 -12.05 -1.25
CA CYS A 81 -1.55 -10.99 -1.37
C CYS A 81 -1.16 -10.42 0.01
N ARG A 82 -2.14 -10.20 0.90
CA ARG A 82 -1.88 -9.76 2.28
C ARG A 82 -0.98 -10.74 3.04
N GLU A 83 -1.26 -12.05 2.94
CA GLU A 83 -0.43 -13.07 3.59
C GLU A 83 1.01 -13.06 3.05
N ARG A 84 1.20 -12.81 1.74
CA ARG A 84 2.54 -12.65 1.16
C ARG A 84 3.21 -11.36 1.63
N CYS A 85 2.45 -10.27 1.80
CA CYS A 85 2.99 -9.06 2.41
C CYS A 85 3.51 -9.33 3.83
N PHE A 86 2.75 -10.01 4.66
CA PHE A 86 3.18 -10.34 6.04
C PHE A 86 4.41 -11.25 6.06
N ALA A 87 4.47 -12.28 5.20
CA ALA A 87 5.63 -13.14 5.06
C ALA A 87 6.90 -12.37 4.64
N ASN A 88 6.73 -11.23 3.96
CA ASN A 88 7.81 -10.34 3.55
C ASN A 88 8.01 -9.12 4.49
N ASN A 89 7.50 -9.20 5.73
CA ASN A 89 7.60 -8.12 6.72
C ASN A 89 7.02 -6.78 6.24
N LEU A 90 5.90 -6.83 5.52
CA LEU A 90 5.16 -5.67 5.06
C LEU A 90 3.72 -5.76 5.53
N ILE A 91 3.22 -4.73 6.18
CA ILE A 91 1.82 -4.65 6.57
C ILE A 91 1.06 -3.88 5.50
N MET A 92 0.19 -4.58 4.79
CA MET A 92 -0.81 -3.98 3.91
C MET A 92 -2.18 -4.55 4.26
N ARG A 93 -3.20 -3.69 4.25
CA ARG A 93 -4.59 -4.12 4.42
C ARG A 93 -5.18 -4.45 3.05
N HIS A 94 -6.02 -5.48 2.98
CA HIS A 94 -6.85 -5.71 1.79
C HIS A 94 -8.31 -5.32 2.05
N VAL A 95 -9.01 -4.85 1.02
CA VAL A 95 -10.45 -4.63 0.96
C VAL A 95 -10.93 -5.17 -0.39
N GLY A 96 -11.63 -6.30 -0.37
CA GLY A 96 -11.79 -7.09 -1.58
C GLY A 96 -10.41 -7.44 -2.16
N ASP A 97 -10.24 -7.29 -3.45
CA ASP A 97 -8.96 -7.50 -4.14
C ASP A 97 -8.16 -6.19 -4.34
N ARG A 98 -8.31 -5.25 -3.41
CA ARG A 98 -7.48 -4.04 -3.31
C ARG A 98 -6.57 -4.10 -2.11
N MET A 99 -5.29 -3.79 -2.33
CA MET A 99 -4.32 -3.62 -1.26
C MET A 99 -4.18 -2.13 -0.91
N ILE A 100 -4.13 -1.83 0.37
CA ILE A 100 -4.12 -0.44 0.88
C ILE A 100 -2.92 -0.24 1.78
N ILE A 101 -2.27 0.93 1.65
CA ILE A 101 -1.24 1.43 2.57
C ILE A 101 -1.62 2.78 3.17
N SER A 102 -1.13 3.02 4.38
CA SER A 102 -1.14 4.33 5.03
C SER A 102 0.09 4.38 5.97
N PRO A 103 1.29 4.61 5.42
CA PRO A 103 2.50 4.68 6.23
C PRO A 103 2.50 5.92 7.13
N PRO A 104 3.29 5.93 8.22
CA PRO A 104 3.40 7.08 9.10
C PRO A 104 3.95 8.30 8.37
N LEU A 105 3.55 9.51 8.79
CA LEU A 105 3.98 10.77 8.17
C LEU A 105 5.49 11.01 8.25
N ILE A 106 6.17 10.37 9.21
CA ILE A 106 7.62 10.48 9.44
C ILE A 106 8.44 9.43 8.68
N ILE A 107 7.82 8.68 7.75
CA ILE A 107 8.53 7.70 6.92
C ILE A 107 9.62 8.38 6.09
N THR A 108 10.76 7.72 5.94
CA THR A 108 11.86 8.21 5.10
C THR A 108 11.81 7.65 3.68
N LYS A 109 12.54 8.25 2.74
CA LYS A 109 12.67 7.71 1.37
C LYS A 109 13.27 6.30 1.37
N SER A 110 14.24 6.02 2.24
CA SER A 110 14.82 4.69 2.36
C SER A 110 13.82 3.65 2.85
N ASP A 111 12.91 4.03 3.76
CA ASP A 111 11.81 3.16 4.19
C ASP A 111 10.80 2.92 3.07
N ILE A 112 10.54 3.95 2.25
CA ILE A 112 9.70 3.81 1.04
C ILE A 112 10.32 2.83 0.06
N ASP A 113 11.63 2.88 -0.19
CA ASP A 113 12.34 1.94 -1.06
C ASP A 113 12.19 0.50 -0.56
N ILE A 114 12.34 0.29 0.75
CA ILE A 114 12.13 -1.01 1.39
C ILE A 114 10.67 -1.47 1.24
N LEU A 115 9.70 -0.57 1.48
CA LEU A 115 8.28 -0.84 1.33
C LEU A 115 7.96 -1.30 -0.11
N ILE A 116 8.41 -0.55 -1.11
CA ILE A 116 8.19 -0.85 -2.53
C ILE A 116 8.85 -2.17 -2.93
N LYS A 117 10.09 -2.42 -2.48
CA LYS A 117 10.78 -3.70 -2.73
C LYS A 117 10.00 -4.89 -2.17
N ARG A 118 9.50 -4.77 -0.93
CA ARG A 118 8.70 -5.82 -0.29
C ARG A 118 7.34 -6.00 -0.96
N ALA A 119 6.70 -4.90 -1.38
CA ALA A 119 5.44 -4.96 -2.12
C ALA A 119 5.61 -5.67 -3.46
N LYS A 120 6.66 -5.37 -4.23
CA LYS A 120 6.97 -6.07 -5.48
C LYS A 120 7.14 -7.57 -5.24
N LYS A 121 7.95 -7.95 -4.26
CA LYS A 121 8.18 -9.36 -3.93
C LYS A 121 6.88 -10.07 -3.52
N ALA A 122 6.03 -9.44 -2.71
CA ALA A 122 4.73 -10.00 -2.33
C ALA A 122 3.80 -10.16 -3.53
N LEU A 123 3.83 -9.22 -4.48
CA LEU A 123 3.07 -9.30 -5.73
C LEU A 123 3.58 -10.45 -6.62
N ASP A 124 4.91 -10.61 -6.78
CA ASP A 124 5.53 -11.72 -7.53
C ASP A 124 5.09 -13.08 -6.94
N GLU A 125 5.24 -13.26 -5.62
CA GLU A 125 4.84 -14.49 -4.92
C GLU A 125 3.32 -14.76 -5.00
N THR A 126 2.51 -13.68 -5.00
CA THR A 126 1.07 -13.80 -5.21
C THR A 126 0.77 -14.26 -6.63
N PHE A 127 1.41 -13.67 -7.62
CA PHE A 127 1.24 -14.01 -9.03
C PHE A 127 1.58 -15.47 -9.29
N GLU A 128 2.74 -15.94 -8.80
CA GLU A 128 3.16 -17.35 -8.91
C GLU A 128 2.13 -18.30 -8.28
N LYS A 129 1.62 -17.95 -7.10
CA LYS A 129 0.60 -18.77 -6.44
C LYS A 129 -0.70 -18.85 -7.25
N LEU A 130 -1.16 -17.71 -7.81
CA LEU A 130 -2.37 -17.68 -8.63
C LEU A 130 -2.21 -18.46 -9.93
N MET A 131 -1.04 -18.43 -10.57
CA MET A 131 -0.72 -19.26 -11.73
C MET A 131 -0.79 -20.73 -11.38
N ASN A 132 -0.19 -21.16 -10.27
CA ASN A 132 -0.18 -22.55 -9.81
C ASN A 132 -1.58 -23.06 -9.44
N GLU A 133 -2.46 -22.19 -8.98
CA GLU A 133 -3.87 -22.52 -8.67
C GLU A 133 -4.81 -22.37 -9.87
N GLY A 134 -4.32 -21.95 -11.05
CA GLY A 134 -5.12 -21.77 -12.26
C GLY A 134 -6.13 -20.62 -12.16
N LEU A 135 -5.90 -19.65 -11.27
CA LEU A 135 -6.76 -18.47 -11.08
C LEU A 135 -6.44 -17.32 -12.06
N ILE A 136 -5.30 -17.40 -12.72
CA ILE A 136 -4.85 -16.53 -13.81
C ILE A 136 -4.10 -17.35 -14.85
N SER A 137 -4.02 -16.84 -16.08
CA SER A 137 -3.37 -17.46 -17.24
C SER A 137 -2.30 -16.53 -17.84
#